data_de1a43d82bf4db8864d3837727719ee8
#
_entry.id   de1a43d82bf4db8864d3837727719ee8
#
_cell.length_a   1.000
_cell.length_b   1.000
_cell.length_c   1.000
_cell.angle_alpha   90.00
_cell.angle_beta   90.00
_cell.angle_gamma   90.00
#
_symmetry.space_group_name_H-M   'P 1'
#
loop_
_entity.id
_entity.type
_entity.pdbx_description
1 polymer ?
#
loop_
_entity_poly.entity_id
_entity_poly.type
_entity_poly.pdbx_seq_one_letter_code
_entity_poly.pdbx_strand_id
1 'polypeptide(L)'
;QVLEELRSTENPCSDSLFILVSAENSKGTIMAAYDYEPDAYLAKPITPKALDQRLGRLIEQRVELKAIHAAQKSGDDQLAITLCKELVASGSRYANACQKLLGQLYLKKNDLAAAEAVYRAVLDNRELEWAQLGMVKTKLAQNDLLGAQQLMNGNSQGALEQFLEMLRRNR
;
A
#
# COMPACT_ATOMS: atom_id res chain seq x y z
N GLN A 1 8.52 10.03 8.68
CA GLN A 1 8.58 10.48 10.08
C GLN A 1 7.21 10.91 10.61
N VAL A 2 6.60 12.04 10.14
CA VAL A 2 5.30 12.52 10.69
C VAL A 2 4.19 11.49 10.54
N LEU A 3 4.05 10.86 9.38
CA LEU A 3 3.00 9.88 9.13
C LEU A 3 3.23 8.57 9.90
N GLU A 4 4.47 8.14 10.03
CA GLU A 4 4.86 6.98 10.86
C GLU A 4 4.51 7.20 12.33
N GLU A 5 4.82 8.38 12.86
CA GLU A 5 4.50 8.76 14.24
C GLU A 5 2.98 8.81 14.47
N LEU A 6 2.22 9.36 13.50
CA LEU A 6 0.76 9.43 13.56
C LEU A 6 0.10 8.04 13.44
N ARG A 7 0.74 7.08 12.77
CA ARG A 7 0.24 5.69 12.61
C ARG A 7 0.65 4.76 13.75
N SER A 8 1.49 5.21 14.69
CA SER A 8 1.85 4.36 15.83
C SER A 8 0.61 3.97 16.64
N THR A 9 0.60 2.75 17.18
CA THR A 9 -0.54 2.20 17.94
C THR A 9 -0.85 3.00 19.21
N GLU A 10 0.12 3.75 19.71
CA GLU A 10 -0.02 4.61 20.90
C GLU A 10 -0.64 5.99 20.58
N ASN A 11 -0.73 6.35 19.29
CA ASN A 11 -1.26 7.63 18.89
C ASN A 11 -2.79 7.56 18.73
N PRO A 12 -3.57 8.47 19.38
CA PRO A 12 -5.03 8.51 19.26
C PRO A 12 -5.50 8.79 17.82
N CYS A 13 -4.63 9.32 16.96
CA CYS A 13 -4.91 9.57 15.54
C CYS A 13 -4.60 8.38 14.63
N SER A 14 -4.19 7.21 15.18
CA SER A 14 -3.84 6.02 14.40
C SER A 14 -4.96 5.57 13.43
N ASP A 15 -6.21 5.86 13.79
CA ASP A 15 -7.41 5.56 12.98
C ASP A 15 -7.82 6.68 12.02
N SER A 16 -7.12 7.80 11.99
CA SER A 16 -7.44 8.92 11.10
C SER A 16 -7.11 8.60 9.65
N LEU A 17 -7.88 9.19 8.73
CA LEU A 17 -7.57 9.14 7.29
C LEU A 17 -6.47 10.16 6.99
N PHE A 18 -5.41 9.70 6.33
CA PHE A 18 -4.31 10.54 5.88
C PHE A 18 -4.31 10.66 4.36
N ILE A 19 -4.51 11.87 3.86
CA ILE A 19 -4.47 12.18 2.45
C ILE A 19 -3.26 13.06 2.18
N LEU A 20 -2.36 12.58 1.35
CA LEU A 20 -1.22 13.36 0.88
C LEU A 20 -1.63 14.20 -0.33
N VAL A 21 -1.40 15.51 -0.25
CA VAL A 21 -1.73 16.47 -1.32
C VAL A 21 -0.44 17.13 -1.80
N SER A 22 -0.07 16.93 -3.06
CA SER A 22 1.16 17.47 -3.62
C SER A 22 0.98 18.05 -5.03
N ALA A 23 1.82 19.02 -5.41
CA ALA A 23 1.97 19.46 -6.79
C ALA A 23 2.89 18.53 -7.59
N GLU A 24 3.66 17.69 -6.91
CA GLU A 24 4.59 16.75 -7.52
C GLU A 24 3.86 15.50 -8.03
N ASN A 25 4.04 15.19 -9.32
CA ASN A 25 3.35 14.10 -10.01
C ASN A 25 4.31 13.05 -10.57
N SER A 26 5.61 13.13 -10.23
CA SER A 26 6.57 12.12 -10.69
C SER A 26 6.25 10.75 -10.07
N LYS A 27 6.37 9.70 -10.87
CA LYS A 27 6.13 8.32 -10.39
C LYS A 27 7.01 7.98 -9.17
N GLY A 28 8.26 8.43 -9.16
CA GLY A 28 9.18 8.19 -8.05
C GLY A 28 8.70 8.80 -6.73
N THR A 29 8.23 10.04 -6.76
CA THR A 29 7.71 10.73 -5.57
C THR A 29 6.41 10.08 -5.08
N ILE A 30 5.54 9.67 -6.01
CA ILE A 30 4.30 8.95 -5.67
C ILE A 30 4.63 7.60 -5.02
N MET A 31 5.56 6.82 -5.57
CA MET A 31 6.00 5.55 -4.99
C MET A 31 6.61 5.73 -3.60
N ALA A 32 7.48 6.72 -3.41
CA ALA A 32 8.04 7.04 -2.11
C ALA A 32 6.97 7.47 -1.09
N ALA A 33 5.93 8.17 -1.54
CA ALA A 33 4.80 8.56 -0.71
C ALA A 33 3.96 7.34 -0.26
N TYR A 34 3.81 6.33 -1.12
CA TYR A 34 3.09 5.09 -0.77
C TYR A 34 3.80 4.24 0.30
N ASP A 35 5.09 4.40 0.48
CA ASP A 35 5.82 3.70 1.54
C ASP A 35 5.41 4.17 2.95
N TYR A 36 4.93 5.40 3.07
CA TYR A 36 4.35 5.95 4.30
C TYR A 36 2.86 5.58 4.50
N GLU A 37 2.30 4.78 3.60
CA GLU A 37 0.94 4.25 3.67
C GLU A 37 -0.18 5.29 3.84
N PRO A 38 -0.20 6.40 3.06
CA PRO A 38 -1.35 7.28 3.07
C PRO A 38 -2.58 6.56 2.52
N ASP A 39 -3.77 6.94 3.01
CA ASP A 39 -5.03 6.41 2.50
C ASP A 39 -5.30 6.87 1.05
N ALA A 40 -4.80 8.05 0.68
CA ALA A 40 -4.80 8.52 -0.69
C ALA A 40 -3.68 9.53 -0.97
N TYR A 41 -3.28 9.59 -2.25
CA TYR A 41 -2.47 10.66 -2.82
C TYR A 41 -3.32 11.48 -3.78
N LEU A 42 -3.28 12.80 -3.66
CA LEU A 42 -3.99 13.72 -4.54
C LEU A 42 -3.02 14.74 -5.13
N ALA A 43 -3.00 14.81 -6.46
CA ALA A 43 -2.21 15.80 -7.18
C ALA A 43 -2.95 17.13 -7.28
N LYS A 44 -2.23 18.25 -7.07
CA LYS A 44 -2.76 19.60 -7.31
C LYS A 44 -2.82 19.88 -8.83
N PRO A 45 -3.82 20.66 -9.30
CA PRO A 45 -4.87 21.38 -8.56
C PRO A 45 -6.01 20.47 -8.11
N ILE A 46 -6.57 20.72 -6.92
CA ILE A 46 -7.70 19.97 -6.38
C ILE A 46 -8.89 20.91 -6.25
N THR A 47 -10.04 20.46 -6.76
CA THR A 47 -11.31 21.17 -6.52
C THR A 47 -11.98 20.66 -5.23
N PRO A 48 -12.76 21.49 -4.52
CA PRO A 48 -13.51 21.06 -3.34
C PRO A 48 -14.40 19.84 -3.62
N LYS A 49 -15.03 19.79 -4.79
CA LYS A 49 -15.87 18.67 -5.22
C LYS A 49 -15.07 17.37 -5.38
N ALA A 50 -13.88 17.43 -5.97
CA ALA A 50 -13.03 16.25 -6.14
C ALA A 50 -12.53 15.74 -4.78
N LEU A 51 -12.18 16.64 -3.87
CA LEU A 51 -11.77 16.29 -2.51
C LEU A 51 -12.91 15.62 -1.76
N ASP A 52 -14.12 16.19 -1.78
CA ASP A 52 -15.32 15.65 -1.12
C ASP A 52 -15.67 14.25 -1.63
N GLN A 53 -15.68 14.05 -2.95
CA GLN A 53 -15.90 12.74 -3.56
C GLN A 53 -14.85 11.71 -3.14
N ARG A 54 -13.58 12.13 -3.04
CA ARG A 54 -12.50 11.23 -2.62
C ARG A 54 -12.62 10.84 -1.16
N LEU A 55 -12.90 11.81 -0.29
CA LEU A 55 -13.17 11.59 1.13
C LEU A 55 -14.34 10.63 1.36
N GLY A 56 -15.46 10.87 0.69
CA GLY A 56 -16.64 10.00 0.77
C GLY A 56 -16.30 8.54 0.47
N ARG A 57 -15.58 8.29 -0.64
CA ARG A 57 -15.14 6.93 -1.03
C ARG A 57 -14.21 6.29 0.01
N LEU A 58 -13.30 7.06 0.60
CA LEU A 58 -12.38 6.54 1.62
C LEU A 58 -13.12 6.19 2.91
N ILE A 59 -14.08 7.01 3.32
CA ILE A 59 -14.92 6.75 4.49
C ILE A 59 -15.76 5.47 4.27
N GLU A 60 -16.43 5.35 3.12
CA GLU A 60 -17.18 4.15 2.77
C GLU A 60 -16.32 2.89 2.75
N GLN A 61 -15.12 2.98 2.14
CA GLN A 61 -14.14 1.88 2.15
C GLN A 61 -13.77 1.49 3.57
N ARG A 62 -13.54 2.46 4.44
CA ARG A 62 -13.14 2.20 5.83
C ARG A 62 -14.24 1.52 6.63
N VAL A 63 -15.49 1.88 6.38
CA VAL A 63 -16.66 1.21 6.99
C VAL A 63 -16.74 -0.24 6.53
N GLU A 64 -16.58 -0.49 5.23
CA GLU A 64 -16.65 -1.84 4.66
C GLU A 64 -15.49 -2.73 5.16
N LEU A 65 -14.29 -2.17 5.30
CA LEU A 65 -13.11 -2.92 5.75
C LEU A 65 -12.93 -2.92 7.28
N LYS A 66 -13.92 -2.42 8.04
CA LYS A 66 -13.82 -2.28 9.50
C LYS A 66 -13.45 -3.58 10.22
N ALA A 67 -14.06 -4.70 9.82
CA ALA A 67 -13.77 -6.02 10.42
C ALA A 67 -12.33 -6.46 10.17
N ILE A 68 -11.79 -6.19 8.98
CA ILE A 68 -10.40 -6.50 8.61
C ILE A 68 -9.44 -5.67 9.46
N HIS A 69 -9.69 -4.36 9.58
CA HIS A 69 -8.85 -3.49 10.41
C HIS A 69 -8.93 -3.84 11.89
N ALA A 70 -10.10 -4.29 12.39
CA ALA A 70 -10.23 -4.78 13.76
C ALA A 70 -9.40 -6.05 13.99
N ALA A 71 -9.43 -7.01 13.05
CA ALA A 71 -8.60 -8.21 13.11
C ALA A 71 -7.10 -7.87 13.09
N GLN A 72 -6.68 -6.93 12.25
CA GLN A 72 -5.28 -6.45 12.24
C GLN A 72 -4.87 -5.81 13.57
N LYS A 73 -5.73 -4.99 14.18
CA LYS A 73 -5.46 -4.36 15.48
C LYS A 73 -5.37 -5.39 16.62
N SER A 74 -6.18 -6.44 16.59
CA SER A 74 -6.10 -7.53 17.57
C SER A 74 -4.92 -8.48 17.33
N GLY A 75 -4.16 -8.30 16.26
CA GLY A 75 -3.05 -9.17 15.88
C GLY A 75 -3.50 -10.48 15.21
N ASP A 76 -4.78 -10.63 14.90
CA ASP A 76 -5.29 -11.81 14.20
C ASP A 76 -5.13 -11.64 12.68
N ASP A 77 -3.88 -11.72 12.25
CA ASP A 77 -3.53 -11.60 10.82
C ASP A 77 -4.19 -12.71 9.98
N GLN A 78 -4.49 -13.88 10.59
CA GLN A 78 -5.12 -14.98 9.86
C GLN A 78 -6.59 -14.69 9.56
N LEU A 79 -7.32 -14.13 10.50
CA LEU A 79 -8.69 -13.67 10.30
C LEU A 79 -8.72 -12.54 9.27
N ALA A 80 -7.81 -11.57 9.37
CA ALA A 80 -7.70 -10.48 8.39
C ALA A 80 -7.49 -11.00 6.97
N ILE A 81 -6.61 -12.00 6.77
CA ILE A 81 -6.37 -12.65 5.47
C ILE A 81 -7.66 -13.32 4.96
N THR A 82 -8.36 -14.05 5.82
CA THR A 82 -9.59 -14.75 5.45
C THR A 82 -10.66 -13.77 4.97
N LEU A 83 -10.93 -12.72 5.74
CA LEU A 83 -11.90 -11.67 5.40
C LEU A 83 -11.53 -10.94 4.09
N CYS A 84 -10.24 -10.64 3.88
CA CYS A 84 -9.79 -10.05 2.62
C CYS A 84 -10.06 -10.97 1.42
N LYS A 85 -9.79 -12.28 1.54
CA LYS A 85 -10.05 -13.26 0.49
C LYS A 85 -11.53 -13.36 0.15
N GLU A 86 -12.40 -13.36 1.13
CA GLU A 86 -13.85 -13.39 0.95
C GLU A 86 -14.34 -12.16 0.17
N LEU A 87 -13.88 -10.96 0.53
CA LEU A 87 -14.23 -9.74 -0.19
C LEU A 87 -13.69 -9.69 -1.62
N VAL A 88 -12.49 -10.23 -1.86
CA VAL A 88 -11.95 -10.36 -3.22
C VAL A 88 -12.79 -11.35 -4.03
N ALA A 89 -13.13 -12.52 -3.47
CA ALA A 89 -13.91 -13.56 -4.13
C ALA A 89 -15.36 -13.11 -4.45
N SER A 90 -15.96 -12.28 -3.60
CA SER A 90 -17.29 -11.73 -3.82
C SER A 90 -17.36 -10.65 -4.92
N GLY A 91 -16.21 -10.25 -5.48
CA GLY A 91 -16.16 -9.18 -6.49
C GLY A 91 -16.47 -7.80 -5.91
N SER A 92 -16.22 -7.58 -4.61
CA SER A 92 -16.42 -6.29 -3.96
C SER A 92 -15.71 -5.16 -4.73
N ARG A 93 -16.34 -3.99 -4.80
CA ARG A 93 -15.70 -2.77 -5.35
C ARG A 93 -14.40 -2.39 -4.61
N TYR A 94 -14.19 -2.93 -3.41
CA TYR A 94 -12.98 -2.74 -2.60
C TYR A 94 -11.97 -3.88 -2.73
N ALA A 95 -12.15 -4.79 -3.68
CA ALA A 95 -11.24 -5.91 -3.93
C ALA A 95 -9.78 -5.46 -4.07
N ASN A 96 -9.51 -4.35 -4.75
CA ASN A 96 -8.15 -3.80 -4.88
C ASN A 96 -7.55 -3.40 -3.52
N ALA A 97 -8.35 -2.81 -2.62
CA ALA A 97 -7.89 -2.48 -1.27
C ALA A 97 -7.60 -3.74 -0.45
N CYS A 98 -8.45 -4.76 -0.58
CA CYS A 98 -8.23 -6.06 0.05
C CYS A 98 -6.98 -6.76 -0.50
N GLN A 99 -6.71 -6.70 -1.80
CA GLN A 99 -5.49 -7.24 -2.40
C GLN A 99 -4.23 -6.53 -1.89
N LYS A 100 -4.28 -5.21 -1.72
CA LYS A 100 -3.19 -4.46 -1.09
C LYS A 100 -2.92 -4.95 0.33
N LEU A 101 -3.97 -5.07 1.15
CA LEU A 101 -3.87 -5.58 2.52
C LEU A 101 -3.36 -7.02 2.57
N LEU A 102 -3.84 -7.90 1.68
CA LEU A 102 -3.35 -9.28 1.56
C LEU A 102 -1.85 -9.33 1.29
N GLY A 103 -1.36 -8.56 0.33
CA GLY A 103 0.06 -8.50 0.02
C GLY A 103 0.89 -8.03 1.23
N GLN A 104 0.43 -7.01 1.94
CA GLN A 104 1.10 -6.52 3.15
C GLN A 104 1.09 -7.55 4.29
N LEU A 105 -0.04 -8.23 4.52
CA LEU A 105 -0.16 -9.27 5.54
C LEU A 105 0.75 -10.47 5.25
N TYR A 106 0.84 -10.89 3.99
CA TYR A 106 1.75 -11.97 3.60
C TYR A 106 3.21 -11.58 3.76
N LEU A 107 3.60 -10.34 3.39
CA LEU A 107 4.95 -9.82 3.65
C LEU A 107 5.27 -9.80 5.15
N LYS A 108 4.34 -9.32 5.98
CA LYS A 108 4.48 -9.32 7.45
C LYS A 108 4.69 -10.72 8.01
N LYS A 109 3.99 -11.72 7.46
CA LYS A 109 4.12 -13.14 7.84
C LYS A 109 5.32 -13.84 7.20
N ASN A 110 6.11 -13.15 6.39
CA ASN A 110 7.20 -13.70 5.61
C ASN A 110 6.76 -14.81 4.62
N ASP A 111 5.49 -14.82 4.23
CA ASP A 111 4.97 -15.68 3.16
C ASP A 111 5.19 -15.00 1.80
N LEU A 112 6.46 -15.01 1.36
CA LEU A 112 6.89 -14.28 0.18
C LEU A 112 6.27 -14.82 -1.11
N ALA A 113 5.97 -16.11 -1.15
CA ALA A 113 5.35 -16.74 -2.32
C ALA A 113 3.89 -16.27 -2.49
N ALA A 114 3.12 -16.22 -1.39
CA ALA A 114 1.76 -15.71 -1.42
C ALA A 114 1.70 -14.21 -1.70
N ALA A 115 2.63 -13.42 -1.13
CA ALA A 115 2.75 -11.99 -1.41
C ALA A 115 3.02 -11.74 -2.90
N GLU A 116 3.99 -12.45 -3.48
CA GLU A 116 4.32 -12.36 -4.91
C GLU A 116 3.12 -12.69 -5.79
N ALA A 117 2.39 -13.77 -5.48
CA ALA A 117 1.21 -14.18 -6.24
C ALA A 117 0.12 -13.09 -6.25
N VAL A 118 -0.15 -12.45 -5.10
CA VAL A 118 -1.13 -11.36 -5.00
C VAL A 118 -0.71 -10.16 -5.84
N TYR A 119 0.54 -9.69 -5.70
CA TYR A 119 1.01 -8.52 -6.45
C TYR A 119 1.09 -8.79 -7.95
N ARG A 120 1.52 -9.98 -8.36
CA ARG A 120 1.56 -10.39 -9.78
C ARG A 120 0.16 -10.38 -10.39
N ALA A 121 -0.81 -10.99 -9.74
CA ALA A 121 -2.21 -11.02 -10.22
C ALA A 121 -2.80 -9.62 -10.40
N VAL A 122 -2.41 -8.66 -9.57
CA VAL A 122 -2.81 -7.25 -9.73
C VAL A 122 -2.10 -6.62 -10.93
N LEU A 123 -0.79 -6.80 -11.06
CA LEU A 123 0.04 -6.19 -12.10
C LEU A 123 -0.27 -6.73 -13.49
N ASP A 124 -0.68 -7.99 -13.62
CA ASP A 124 -1.12 -8.61 -14.87
C ASP A 124 -2.38 -7.91 -15.46
N ASN A 125 -3.17 -7.26 -14.60
CA ASN A 125 -4.39 -6.58 -15.01
C ASN A 125 -4.22 -5.05 -15.09
N ARG A 126 -3.42 -4.45 -14.20
CA ARG A 126 -3.24 -3.00 -14.09
C ARG A 126 -1.87 -2.64 -13.51
N GLU A 127 -1.24 -1.63 -14.09
CA GLU A 127 -0.04 -1.02 -13.49
C GLU A 127 -0.46 -0.11 -12.32
N LEU A 128 -0.42 -0.65 -11.10
CA LEU A 128 -0.69 0.10 -9.88
C LEU A 128 0.60 0.26 -9.07
N GLU A 129 0.92 1.50 -8.72
CA GLU A 129 2.19 1.87 -8.05
C GLU A 129 2.37 1.09 -6.73
N TRP A 130 1.32 0.93 -5.94
CA TRP A 130 1.38 0.17 -4.68
C TRP A 130 1.69 -1.31 -4.90
N ALA A 131 1.22 -1.89 -6.01
CA ALA A 131 1.50 -3.29 -6.34
C ALA A 131 2.93 -3.47 -6.86
N GLN A 132 3.44 -2.52 -7.66
CA GLN A 132 4.83 -2.48 -8.08
C GLN A 132 5.76 -2.37 -6.86
N LEU A 133 5.48 -1.47 -5.93
CA LEU A 133 6.24 -1.33 -4.70
C LEU A 133 6.20 -2.61 -3.85
N GLY A 134 5.02 -3.22 -3.72
CA GLY A 134 4.85 -4.48 -3.01
C GLY A 134 5.66 -5.61 -3.64
N MET A 135 5.67 -5.71 -4.97
CA MET A 135 6.49 -6.69 -5.70
C MET A 135 7.98 -6.45 -5.48
N VAL A 136 8.45 -5.20 -5.53
CA VAL A 136 9.84 -4.85 -5.25
C VAL A 136 10.24 -5.26 -3.83
N LYS A 137 9.41 -4.92 -2.81
CA LYS A 137 9.63 -5.34 -1.41
C LYS A 137 9.72 -6.87 -1.29
N THR A 138 8.86 -7.59 -2.01
CA THR A 138 8.86 -9.06 -2.03
C THR A 138 10.15 -9.61 -2.63
N LYS A 139 10.61 -9.09 -3.78
CA LYS A 139 11.85 -9.49 -4.43
C LYS A 139 13.07 -9.22 -3.56
N LEU A 140 13.12 -8.09 -2.90
CA LEU A 140 14.20 -7.77 -1.95
C LEU A 140 14.21 -8.73 -0.75
N ALA A 141 13.04 -9.08 -0.21
CA ALA A 141 12.93 -10.04 0.89
C ALA A 141 13.36 -11.48 0.44
N GLN A 142 13.18 -11.81 -0.83
CA GLN A 142 13.68 -13.05 -1.45
C GLN A 142 15.19 -13.03 -1.77
N ASN A 143 15.90 -11.91 -1.51
CA ASN A 143 17.27 -11.63 -1.98
C ASN A 143 17.41 -11.62 -3.52
N ASP A 144 16.32 -11.45 -4.26
CA ASP A 144 16.32 -11.31 -5.72
C ASP A 144 16.55 -9.85 -6.11
N LEU A 145 17.80 -9.41 -5.99
CA LEU A 145 18.19 -8.02 -6.29
C LEU A 145 18.02 -7.68 -7.77
N LEU A 146 18.25 -8.65 -8.67
CA LEU A 146 18.08 -8.46 -10.11
C LEU A 146 16.61 -8.28 -10.48
N GLY A 147 15.73 -9.12 -9.94
CA GLY A 147 14.29 -9.01 -10.13
C GLY A 147 13.74 -7.68 -9.59
N ALA A 148 14.18 -7.26 -8.41
CA ALA A 148 13.83 -5.97 -7.85
C ALA A 148 14.30 -4.81 -8.75
N GLN A 149 15.53 -4.85 -9.24
CA GLN A 149 16.09 -3.83 -10.12
C GLN A 149 15.36 -3.76 -11.48
N GLN A 150 15.01 -4.90 -12.08
CA GLN A 150 14.25 -4.93 -13.33
C GLN A 150 12.87 -4.30 -13.20
N LEU A 151 12.16 -4.54 -12.10
CA LEU A 151 10.87 -3.93 -11.81
C LEU A 151 10.96 -2.40 -11.66
N MET A 152 12.09 -1.91 -11.21
CA MET A 152 12.34 -0.48 -11.01
C MET A 152 12.90 0.22 -12.25
N ASN A 153 13.63 -0.47 -13.12
CA ASN A 153 14.20 0.10 -14.35
C ASN A 153 13.14 0.50 -15.40
N GLY A 154 11.92 0.02 -15.28
CA GLY A 154 10.75 0.58 -15.97
C GLY A 154 10.32 1.95 -15.43
N ASN A 155 10.82 2.36 -14.28
CA ASN A 155 10.50 3.60 -13.59
C ASN A 155 11.81 4.25 -13.09
N SER A 156 12.20 5.37 -13.67
CA SER A 156 13.29 6.30 -13.30
C SER A 156 14.33 5.84 -12.27
N GLN A 157 15.59 5.78 -12.69
CA GLN A 157 16.78 5.41 -11.91
C GLN A 157 16.90 6.14 -10.55
N GLY A 158 16.37 7.37 -10.44
CA GLY A 158 16.40 8.16 -9.21
C GLY A 158 15.46 7.64 -8.09
N ALA A 159 14.35 6.98 -8.44
CA ALA A 159 13.44 6.40 -7.44
C ALA A 159 14.07 5.17 -6.77
N LEU A 160 14.90 4.41 -7.50
CA LEU A 160 15.64 3.28 -6.97
C LEU A 160 16.66 3.71 -5.90
N GLU A 161 17.44 4.75 -6.19
CA GLU A 161 18.47 5.23 -5.28
C GLU A 161 17.85 5.74 -3.98
N GLN A 162 16.76 6.53 -4.05
CA GLN A 162 16.03 7.00 -2.88
C GLN A 162 15.43 5.85 -2.05
N PHE A 163 14.84 4.85 -2.73
CA PHE A 163 14.25 3.70 -2.06
C PHE A 163 15.31 2.80 -1.39
N LEU A 164 16.43 2.53 -2.06
CA LEU A 164 17.56 1.78 -1.50
C LEU A 164 18.21 2.52 -0.32
N GLU A 165 18.28 3.85 -0.39
CA GLU A 165 18.82 4.66 0.69
C GLU A 165 17.88 4.67 1.91
N MET A 166 16.57 4.67 1.70
CA MET A 166 15.56 4.54 2.75
C MET A 166 15.62 3.16 3.42
N LEU A 167 15.79 2.09 2.66
CA LEU A 167 16.00 0.73 3.23
C LEU A 167 17.30 0.61 4.02
N ARG A 168 18.37 1.34 3.66
CA ARG A 168 19.63 1.39 4.43
C ARG A 168 19.49 2.12 5.75
N ARG A 169 18.57 3.11 5.83
CA ARG A 169 18.32 3.87 7.07
C ARG A 169 17.45 3.12 8.09
N ASN A 170 16.71 2.11 7.62
CA ASN A 170 15.80 1.29 8.46
C ASN A 170 16.44 -0.05 8.91
N ARG A 171 17.74 -0.20 8.75
CA ARG A 171 18.56 -1.23 9.38
C ARG A 171 19.33 -0.63 10.54
#